data_4e18a88895166ac61ffbe1cef71bfd37
#
_entry.id   4e18a88895166ac61ffbe1cef71bfd37
#
_cell.length_a   1.000
_cell.length_b   1.000
_cell.length_c   1.000
_cell.angle_alpha   90.00
_cell.angle_beta   90.00
_cell.angle_gamma   90.00
#
_symmetry.space_group_name_H-M   'P 1'
#
loop_
_entity.id
_entity.type
_entity.pdbx_description
1 polymer ?
#
loop_
_entity_poly.entity_id
_entity_poly.type
_entity_poly.pdbx_seq_one_letter_code
_entity_poly.pdbx_strand_id
1 'polypeptide(L)'
;MTVVRSKICGITRIEDALAAVEAGADAIGLVFYGKSPRAVSIEQAAAILQALPPFVTSVGLFVDMPRDELQQLLQRLPLDLLQFHGDESPADCEGHGRPYIKALRVRPGEDVAAAMAPYAGAQGILLDTFVEGVPGGTGASFDWSLVPEDAAKPIILAGGLDADNVATAIRQVRPHAVDVSGGVEASKGIKDAGKIRAFVRAVRDARCDGD
;
A
#
# COMPACT_ATOMS: atom_id res chain seq x y z
N MET A 1 15.24 15.52 9.18
CA MET A 1 14.49 14.32 9.65
C MET A 1 13.44 13.94 8.60
N THR A 2 13.59 12.81 7.95
CA THR A 2 12.61 12.34 6.95
C THR A 2 11.45 11.66 7.69
N VAL A 3 10.23 12.21 7.55
CA VAL A 3 9.02 11.61 8.13
C VAL A 3 8.59 10.44 7.26
N VAL A 4 8.60 9.22 7.80
CA VAL A 4 8.07 8.04 7.10
C VAL A 4 6.55 8.10 7.11
N ARG A 5 5.92 7.96 5.96
CA ARG A 5 4.47 7.99 5.79
C ARG A 5 3.86 6.61 6.03
N SER A 6 2.57 6.59 6.37
CA SER A 6 1.84 5.35 6.63
C SER A 6 0.59 5.22 5.76
N LYS A 7 0.36 4.02 5.20
CA LYS A 7 -0.85 3.65 4.49
C LYS A 7 -1.54 2.48 5.17
N ILE A 8 -2.86 2.56 5.35
CA ILE A 8 -3.70 1.46 5.83
C ILE A 8 -4.47 0.89 4.65
N CYS A 9 -4.08 -0.30 4.20
CA CYS A 9 -4.61 -0.93 2.99
C CYS A 9 -5.75 -1.92 3.28
N GLY A 10 -6.66 -2.08 2.31
CA GLY A 10 -7.78 -3.02 2.42
C GLY A 10 -8.88 -2.54 3.37
N ILE A 11 -9.19 -1.27 3.30
CA ILE A 11 -10.34 -0.66 3.98
C ILE A 11 -11.63 -1.10 3.26
N THR A 12 -12.60 -1.60 4.03
CA THR A 12 -13.90 -2.07 3.50
C THR A 12 -15.09 -1.36 4.14
N ARG A 13 -14.86 -0.57 5.22
CA ARG A 13 -15.90 0.10 5.99
C ARG A 13 -15.51 1.55 6.28
N ILE A 14 -16.52 2.41 6.41
CA ILE A 14 -16.33 3.83 6.72
C ILE A 14 -15.64 4.01 8.09
N GLU A 15 -16.09 3.25 9.10
CA GLU A 15 -15.52 3.34 10.45
C GLU A 15 -14.03 2.98 10.50
N ASP A 16 -13.58 2.03 9.66
CA ASP A 16 -12.16 1.67 9.56
C ASP A 16 -11.34 2.77 8.87
N ALA A 17 -11.91 3.42 7.85
CA ALA A 17 -11.29 4.57 7.19
C ALA A 17 -11.11 5.74 8.18
N LEU A 18 -12.17 6.08 8.92
CA LEU A 18 -12.12 7.15 9.91
C LEU A 18 -11.15 6.83 11.06
N ALA A 19 -11.11 5.58 11.54
CA ALA A 19 -10.13 5.16 12.54
C ALA A 19 -8.68 5.29 12.05
N ALA A 20 -8.41 5.00 10.76
CA ALA A 20 -7.09 5.22 10.16
C ALA A 20 -6.72 6.71 10.10
N VAL A 21 -7.68 7.56 9.71
CA VAL A 21 -7.50 9.01 9.67
C VAL A 21 -7.26 9.59 11.06
N GLU A 22 -8.08 9.23 12.06
CA GLU A 22 -7.92 9.66 13.45
C GLU A 22 -6.58 9.24 14.05
N ALA A 23 -6.09 8.05 13.70
CA ALA A 23 -4.74 7.61 14.08
C ALA A 23 -3.64 8.43 13.39
N GLY A 24 -3.97 9.11 12.29
CA GLY A 24 -3.10 9.98 11.49
C GLY A 24 -2.35 9.24 10.41
N ALA A 25 -2.96 8.24 9.80
CA ALA A 25 -2.48 7.65 8.56
C ALA A 25 -2.50 8.67 7.41
N ASP A 26 -1.49 8.64 6.54
CA ASP A 26 -1.38 9.54 5.39
C ASP A 26 -2.24 9.08 4.20
N ALA A 27 -2.51 7.77 4.12
CA ALA A 27 -3.26 7.19 3.02
C ALA A 27 -4.12 5.99 3.47
N ILE A 28 -5.20 5.76 2.73
CA ILE A 28 -5.99 4.52 2.81
C ILE A 28 -5.99 3.80 1.47
N GLY A 29 -6.11 2.47 1.48
CA GLY A 29 -6.19 1.63 0.29
C GLY A 29 -7.52 0.91 0.17
N LEU A 30 -8.15 1.02 -1.02
CA LEU A 30 -9.37 0.34 -1.42
C LEU A 30 -9.02 -0.72 -2.47
N VAL A 31 -9.44 -1.97 -2.28
CA VAL A 31 -9.04 -3.10 -3.13
C VAL A 31 -10.12 -3.41 -4.16
N PHE A 32 -9.80 -3.26 -5.44
CA PHE A 32 -10.68 -3.61 -6.57
C PHE A 32 -10.24 -4.92 -7.24
N TYR A 33 -10.16 -5.97 -6.45
CA TYR A 33 -9.81 -7.32 -6.90
C TYR A 33 -10.77 -8.33 -6.28
N GLY A 34 -11.73 -8.82 -7.04
CA GLY A 34 -12.87 -9.63 -6.56
C GLY A 34 -12.51 -10.92 -5.83
N LYS A 35 -11.29 -11.46 -6.00
CA LYS A 35 -10.80 -12.63 -5.26
C LYS A 35 -10.25 -12.27 -3.87
N SER A 36 -10.06 -10.98 -3.58
CA SER A 36 -9.58 -10.53 -2.28
C SER A 36 -10.70 -10.53 -1.24
N PRO A 37 -10.46 -11.01 -0.01
CA PRO A 37 -11.43 -10.85 1.09
C PRO A 37 -11.60 -9.38 1.53
N ARG A 38 -10.79 -8.46 0.96
CA ARG A 38 -10.82 -7.02 1.19
C ARG A 38 -11.37 -6.25 0.00
N ALA A 39 -11.98 -6.97 -0.98
CA ALA A 39 -12.58 -6.33 -2.15
C ALA A 39 -13.76 -5.44 -1.74
N VAL A 40 -13.86 -4.28 -2.40
CA VAL A 40 -14.99 -3.36 -2.25
C VAL A 40 -15.70 -3.16 -3.59
N SER A 41 -17.02 -2.95 -3.54
CA SER A 41 -17.77 -2.48 -4.70
C SER A 41 -17.51 -0.99 -4.95
N ILE A 42 -17.88 -0.51 -6.14
CA ILE A 42 -17.77 0.91 -6.46
C ILE A 42 -18.64 1.75 -5.50
N GLU A 43 -19.81 1.26 -5.13
CA GLU A 43 -20.74 1.93 -4.22
C GLU A 43 -20.17 2.03 -2.79
N GLN A 44 -19.57 0.93 -2.31
CA GLN A 44 -18.87 0.94 -1.01
C GLN A 44 -17.68 1.91 -1.02
N ALA A 45 -16.86 1.85 -2.08
CA ALA A 45 -15.72 2.75 -2.24
C ALA A 45 -16.16 4.23 -2.28
N ALA A 46 -17.22 4.54 -3.03
CA ALA A 46 -17.78 5.90 -3.11
C ALA A 46 -18.23 6.42 -1.73
N ALA A 47 -18.92 5.59 -0.94
CA ALA A 47 -19.35 5.94 0.40
C ALA A 47 -18.15 6.18 1.35
N ILE A 48 -17.11 5.35 1.27
CA ILE A 48 -15.87 5.54 2.05
C ILE A 48 -15.18 6.84 1.65
N LEU A 49 -14.98 7.07 0.33
CA LEU A 49 -14.31 8.28 -0.17
C LEU A 49 -15.06 9.56 0.22
N GLN A 50 -16.40 9.55 0.20
CA GLN A 50 -17.22 10.68 0.63
C GLN A 50 -17.08 11.01 2.12
N ALA A 51 -16.78 10.03 2.95
CA ALA A 51 -16.61 10.20 4.39
C ALA A 51 -15.22 10.71 4.79
N LEU A 52 -14.23 10.66 3.87
CA LEU A 52 -12.87 11.09 4.17
C LEU A 52 -12.77 12.61 4.31
N PRO A 53 -12.05 13.11 5.31
CA PRO A 53 -11.69 14.53 5.37
C PRO A 53 -10.62 14.83 4.31
N PRO A 54 -10.37 16.13 4.00
CA PRO A 54 -9.27 16.53 3.12
C PRO A 54 -7.90 16.12 3.70
N PHE A 55 -6.89 16.03 2.81
CA PHE A 55 -5.50 15.68 3.13
C PHE A 55 -5.24 14.20 3.49
N VAL A 56 -6.14 13.32 3.12
CA VAL A 56 -5.92 11.86 3.18
C VAL A 56 -5.87 11.33 1.76
N THR A 57 -4.78 10.68 1.38
CA THR A 57 -4.62 10.11 0.04
C THR A 57 -5.47 8.83 -0.10
N SER A 58 -6.36 8.81 -1.09
CA SER A 58 -7.14 7.65 -1.46
C SER A 58 -6.43 6.83 -2.54
N VAL A 59 -6.14 5.55 -2.26
CA VAL A 59 -5.39 4.66 -3.16
C VAL A 59 -6.30 3.53 -3.63
N GLY A 60 -6.50 3.41 -4.94
CA GLY A 60 -7.16 2.24 -5.54
C GLY A 60 -6.15 1.16 -5.87
N LEU A 61 -6.32 -0.05 -5.35
CA LEU A 61 -5.48 -1.21 -5.63
C LEU A 61 -6.15 -2.10 -6.67
N PHE A 62 -5.41 -2.41 -7.74
CA PHE A 62 -5.82 -3.21 -8.88
C PHE A 62 -4.87 -4.39 -9.08
N VAL A 63 -5.40 -5.50 -9.60
CA VAL A 63 -4.63 -6.70 -9.97
C VAL A 63 -5.11 -7.12 -11.36
N ASP A 64 -4.29 -6.87 -12.37
CA ASP A 64 -4.52 -7.23 -13.78
C ASP A 64 -5.91 -6.80 -14.30
N MET A 65 -6.39 -5.64 -13.84
CA MET A 65 -7.70 -5.11 -14.27
C MET A 65 -7.61 -4.62 -15.73
N PRO A 66 -8.55 -5.03 -16.61
CA PRO A 66 -8.62 -4.53 -17.99
C PRO A 66 -8.70 -2.99 -18.01
N ARG A 67 -7.99 -2.39 -18.97
CA ARG A 67 -7.90 -0.92 -19.10
C ARG A 67 -9.26 -0.23 -19.16
N ASP A 68 -10.19 -0.79 -19.93
CA ASP A 68 -11.53 -0.22 -20.10
C ASP A 68 -12.34 -0.27 -18.80
N GLU A 69 -12.21 -1.34 -18.01
CA GLU A 69 -12.85 -1.46 -16.71
C GLU A 69 -12.27 -0.45 -15.70
N LEU A 70 -10.95 -0.30 -15.69
CA LEU A 70 -10.28 0.70 -14.87
C LEU A 70 -10.73 2.12 -15.23
N GLN A 71 -10.81 2.45 -16.51
CA GLN A 71 -11.29 3.76 -16.99
C GLN A 71 -12.72 4.05 -16.54
N GLN A 72 -13.63 3.09 -16.65
CA GLN A 72 -15.02 3.22 -16.19
C GLN A 72 -15.10 3.42 -14.67
N LEU A 73 -14.26 2.72 -13.89
CA LEU A 73 -14.17 2.88 -12.46
C LEU A 73 -13.68 4.29 -12.09
N LEU A 74 -12.64 4.79 -12.77
CA LEU A 74 -12.05 6.11 -12.51
C LEU A 74 -12.99 7.27 -12.88
N GLN A 75 -13.95 7.07 -13.79
CA GLN A 75 -15.01 8.05 -14.06
C GLN A 75 -16.00 8.18 -12.89
N ARG A 76 -16.14 7.13 -12.08
CA ARG A 76 -17.09 7.07 -10.96
C ARG A 76 -16.46 7.39 -9.60
N LEU A 77 -15.15 7.15 -9.44
CA LEU A 77 -14.45 7.29 -8.17
C LEU A 77 -13.29 8.30 -8.27
N PRO A 78 -13.27 9.33 -7.40
CA PRO A 78 -12.21 10.34 -7.37
C PRO A 78 -10.98 9.84 -6.60
N LEU A 79 -10.38 8.74 -7.05
CA LEU A 79 -9.14 8.22 -6.46
C LEU A 79 -7.96 9.15 -6.75
N ASP A 80 -7.08 9.35 -5.77
CA ASP A 80 -5.90 10.21 -5.90
C ASP A 80 -4.71 9.47 -6.52
N LEU A 81 -4.55 8.17 -6.21
CA LEU A 81 -3.39 7.36 -6.58
C LEU A 81 -3.83 5.95 -6.98
N LEU A 82 -3.20 5.40 -8.02
CA LEU A 82 -3.43 4.02 -8.46
C LEU A 82 -2.29 3.13 -7.94
N GLN A 83 -2.63 1.95 -7.46
CA GLN A 83 -1.65 0.92 -7.09
C GLN A 83 -1.87 -0.31 -7.94
N PHE A 84 -0.92 -0.62 -8.80
CA PHE A 84 -0.93 -1.83 -9.62
C PHE A 84 -0.17 -2.95 -8.90
N HIS A 85 -0.89 -4.03 -8.56
CA HIS A 85 -0.39 -5.10 -7.68
C HIS A 85 -0.40 -6.49 -8.34
N GLY A 86 -0.70 -6.55 -9.63
CA GLY A 86 -0.64 -7.73 -10.48
C GLY A 86 0.65 -7.79 -11.29
N ASP A 87 0.55 -8.40 -12.47
CA ASP A 87 1.65 -8.55 -13.41
C ASP A 87 1.56 -7.50 -14.56
N GLU A 88 0.90 -6.35 -14.28
CA GLU A 88 0.71 -5.26 -15.23
C GLU A 88 2.06 -4.76 -15.76
N SER A 89 2.17 -4.62 -17.09
CA SER A 89 3.33 -4.01 -17.73
C SER A 89 3.39 -2.48 -17.46
N PRO A 90 4.54 -1.82 -17.67
CA PRO A 90 4.62 -0.36 -17.58
C PRO A 90 3.58 0.37 -18.43
N ALA A 91 3.32 -0.13 -19.66
CA ALA A 91 2.32 0.45 -20.55
C ALA A 91 0.88 0.31 -20.02
N ASP A 92 0.58 -0.77 -19.30
CA ASP A 92 -0.71 -0.97 -18.65
C ASP A 92 -0.91 -0.04 -17.45
N CYS A 93 0.18 0.36 -16.79
CA CYS A 93 0.13 1.26 -15.63
C CYS A 93 -0.02 2.74 -16.00
N GLU A 94 0.28 3.11 -17.23
CA GLU A 94 0.36 4.51 -17.67
C GLU A 94 -0.90 5.00 -18.38
N GLY A 95 -1.07 6.35 -18.47
CA GLY A 95 -2.11 6.96 -19.30
C GLY A 95 -3.51 6.97 -18.69
N HIS A 96 -3.66 6.75 -17.38
CA HIS A 96 -4.97 6.75 -16.70
C HIS A 96 -5.38 8.11 -16.12
N GLY A 97 -4.60 9.18 -16.38
CA GLY A 97 -4.89 10.53 -15.86
C GLY A 97 -4.73 10.66 -14.34
N ARG A 98 -4.09 9.69 -13.70
CA ARG A 98 -3.76 9.67 -12.27
C ARG A 98 -2.32 9.19 -12.10
N PRO A 99 -1.61 9.65 -11.06
CA PRO A 99 -0.33 9.08 -10.67
C PRO A 99 -0.50 7.62 -10.23
N TYR A 100 0.58 6.86 -10.32
CA TYR A 100 0.54 5.46 -9.89
C TYR A 100 1.80 5.03 -9.13
N ILE A 101 1.64 3.98 -8.32
CA ILE A 101 2.70 3.18 -7.75
C ILE A 101 2.59 1.74 -8.26
N LYS A 102 3.75 1.09 -8.45
CA LYS A 102 3.80 -0.34 -8.82
C LYS A 102 4.20 -1.17 -7.62
N ALA A 103 3.42 -2.19 -7.32
CA ALA A 103 3.79 -3.20 -6.34
C ALA A 103 4.60 -4.31 -7.01
N LEU A 104 5.72 -4.67 -6.40
CA LEU A 104 6.59 -5.78 -6.77
C LEU A 104 6.64 -6.78 -5.62
N ARG A 105 6.47 -8.06 -5.92
CA ARG A 105 6.57 -9.15 -4.95
C ARG A 105 8.01 -9.65 -4.91
N VAL A 106 8.71 -9.34 -3.83
CA VAL A 106 10.14 -9.67 -3.67
C VAL A 106 10.31 -11.16 -3.38
N ARG A 107 11.06 -11.83 -4.25
CA ARG A 107 11.44 -13.24 -4.10
C ARG A 107 12.85 -13.36 -3.56
N PRO A 108 13.19 -14.43 -2.81
CA PRO A 108 14.57 -14.69 -2.43
C PRO A 108 15.49 -14.73 -3.65
N GLY A 109 16.60 -13.96 -3.60
CA GLY A 109 17.61 -13.92 -4.68
C GLY A 109 17.21 -13.08 -5.90
N GLU A 110 16.09 -12.36 -5.88
CA GLU A 110 15.68 -11.46 -6.96
C GLU A 110 16.49 -10.16 -6.93
N ASP A 111 16.89 -9.67 -8.10
CA ASP A 111 17.45 -8.33 -8.27
C ASP A 111 16.30 -7.31 -8.29
N VAL A 112 16.01 -6.75 -7.13
CA VAL A 112 14.93 -5.78 -6.94
C VAL A 112 15.16 -4.52 -7.78
N ALA A 113 16.41 -4.06 -7.93
CA ALA A 113 16.73 -2.88 -8.73
C ALA A 113 16.41 -3.11 -10.21
N ALA A 114 16.74 -4.28 -10.74
CA ALA A 114 16.40 -4.66 -12.11
C ALA A 114 14.88 -4.79 -12.31
N ALA A 115 14.16 -5.34 -11.32
CA ALA A 115 12.70 -5.45 -11.37
C ALA A 115 11.99 -4.08 -11.33
N MET A 116 12.55 -3.08 -10.66
CA MET A 116 12.04 -1.71 -10.59
C MET A 116 12.28 -0.91 -11.87
N ALA A 117 13.38 -1.15 -12.58
CA ALA A 117 13.86 -0.33 -13.69
C ALA A 117 12.81 -0.05 -14.80
N PRO A 118 11.97 -1.01 -15.22
CA PRO A 118 10.95 -0.78 -16.25
C PRO A 118 9.88 0.27 -15.86
N TYR A 119 9.62 0.48 -14.57
CA TYR A 119 8.54 1.33 -14.06
C TYR A 119 9.00 2.78 -13.79
N ALA A 120 9.76 3.36 -14.71
CA ALA A 120 10.28 4.73 -14.58
C ALA A 120 9.17 5.80 -14.43
N GLY A 121 7.97 5.57 -14.97
CA GLY A 121 6.79 6.45 -14.83
C GLY A 121 6.11 6.36 -13.47
N ALA A 122 6.40 5.36 -12.63
CA ALA A 122 5.81 5.24 -11.31
C ALA A 122 6.29 6.34 -10.36
N GLN A 123 5.41 6.84 -9.48
CA GLN A 123 5.79 7.78 -8.40
C GLN A 123 6.52 7.10 -7.25
N GLY A 124 6.39 5.80 -7.11
CA GLY A 124 7.05 4.98 -6.11
C GLY A 124 6.87 3.50 -6.41
N ILE A 125 7.69 2.69 -5.76
CA ILE A 125 7.61 1.23 -5.84
C ILE A 125 7.23 0.68 -4.47
N LEU A 126 6.17 -0.12 -4.43
CA LEU A 126 5.80 -0.86 -3.24
C LEU A 126 6.43 -2.25 -3.30
N LEU A 127 7.21 -2.60 -2.28
CA LEU A 127 7.83 -3.91 -2.15
C LEU A 127 7.02 -4.74 -1.15
N ASP A 128 6.43 -5.83 -1.63
CA ASP A 128 5.62 -6.76 -0.82
C ASP A 128 6.26 -8.16 -0.78
N THR A 129 5.93 -8.94 0.22
CA THR A 129 6.42 -10.32 0.35
C THR A 129 5.82 -11.20 -0.73
N PHE A 130 6.68 -11.98 -1.41
CA PHE A 130 6.21 -13.05 -2.29
C PHE A 130 5.72 -14.24 -1.47
N VAL A 131 4.47 -14.66 -1.69
CA VAL A 131 3.96 -15.96 -1.25
C VAL A 131 3.29 -16.62 -2.44
N GLU A 132 3.71 -17.85 -2.74
CA GLU A 132 3.20 -18.60 -3.90
C GLU A 132 1.67 -18.74 -3.84
N GLY A 133 0.99 -18.40 -4.95
CA GLY A 133 -0.46 -18.51 -5.09
C GLY A 133 -1.28 -17.43 -4.37
N VAL A 134 -0.65 -16.47 -3.66
CA VAL A 134 -1.38 -15.40 -2.95
C VAL A 134 -0.86 -14.02 -3.36
N PRO A 135 -1.70 -13.17 -3.97
CA PRO A 135 -1.31 -11.82 -4.33
C PRO A 135 -1.33 -10.86 -3.12
N GLY A 136 -0.40 -11.07 -2.15
CA GLY A 136 -0.22 -10.19 -1.00
C GLY A 136 -1.09 -10.50 0.23
N GLY A 137 -0.82 -9.82 1.35
CA GLY A 137 -1.61 -9.90 2.58
C GLY A 137 -1.47 -11.19 3.41
N THR A 138 -0.36 -11.90 3.28
CA THR A 138 -0.10 -13.20 3.92
C THR A 138 0.37 -13.11 5.37
N GLY A 139 0.87 -11.95 5.81
CA GLY A 139 1.48 -11.75 7.12
C GLY A 139 2.94 -12.20 7.23
N ALA A 140 3.54 -12.74 6.15
CA ALA A 140 4.97 -13.03 6.09
C ALA A 140 5.77 -11.77 5.70
N SER A 141 7.00 -11.62 6.19
CA SER A 141 7.95 -10.60 5.76
C SER A 141 9.04 -11.22 4.89
N PHE A 142 9.56 -10.47 3.91
CA PHE A 142 10.73 -10.85 3.14
C PHE A 142 12.03 -10.34 3.80
N ASP A 143 13.16 -10.77 3.27
CA ASP A 143 14.46 -10.28 3.73
C ASP A 143 14.66 -8.82 3.28
N TRP A 144 14.57 -7.90 4.21
CA TRP A 144 14.67 -6.45 3.94
C TRP A 144 16.06 -6.01 3.45
N SER A 145 17.09 -6.84 3.58
CA SER A 145 18.41 -6.55 3.01
C SER A 145 18.41 -6.56 1.47
N LEU A 146 17.36 -7.09 0.83
CA LEU A 146 17.18 -7.06 -0.62
C LEU A 146 16.70 -5.69 -1.14
N VAL A 147 16.31 -4.78 -0.27
CA VAL A 147 15.89 -3.43 -0.68
C VAL A 147 17.10 -2.60 -1.04
N PRO A 148 17.20 -2.04 -2.27
CA PRO A 148 18.33 -1.22 -2.67
C PRO A 148 18.45 0.04 -1.79
N GLU A 149 19.65 0.31 -1.24
CA GLU A 149 19.89 1.53 -0.45
C GLU A 149 19.73 2.81 -1.28
N ASP A 150 20.19 2.77 -2.55
CA ASP A 150 20.11 3.89 -3.49
C ASP A 150 19.00 3.67 -4.54
N ALA A 151 17.79 3.39 -4.07
CA ALA A 151 16.66 3.19 -4.97
C ALA A 151 16.34 4.46 -5.76
N ALA A 152 16.22 4.34 -7.10
CA ALA A 152 15.92 5.46 -7.99
C ALA A 152 14.51 6.06 -7.77
N LYS A 153 13.65 5.36 -7.03
CA LYS A 153 12.27 5.74 -6.72
C LYS A 153 11.98 5.63 -5.23
N PRO A 154 11.06 6.43 -4.69
CA PRO A 154 10.56 6.25 -3.32
C PRO A 154 10.07 4.81 -3.09
N ILE A 155 10.58 4.17 -2.03
CA ILE A 155 10.18 2.82 -1.65
C ILE A 155 9.03 2.89 -0.63
N ILE A 156 7.98 2.14 -0.88
CA ILE A 156 6.92 1.83 0.06
C ILE A 156 7.12 0.40 0.52
N LEU A 157 7.43 0.20 1.80
CA LEU A 157 7.65 -1.14 2.34
C LEU A 157 6.33 -1.75 2.81
N ALA A 158 6.04 -2.95 2.32
CA ALA A 158 4.87 -3.74 2.68
C ALA A 158 5.27 -5.18 3.04
N GLY A 159 4.27 -6.04 3.28
CA GLY A 159 4.47 -7.46 3.56
C GLY A 159 4.76 -7.75 5.03
N GLY A 160 3.79 -8.34 5.72
CA GLY A 160 3.92 -8.82 7.10
C GLY A 160 4.19 -7.76 8.16
N LEU A 161 3.97 -6.48 7.86
CA LEU A 161 4.17 -5.40 8.82
C LEU A 161 3.03 -5.37 9.85
N ASP A 162 3.41 -5.05 11.09
CA ASP A 162 2.54 -4.80 12.23
C ASP A 162 3.19 -3.79 13.20
N ALA A 163 2.54 -3.52 14.33
CA ALA A 163 3.05 -2.56 15.32
C ALA A 163 4.35 -3.00 16.01
N ASP A 164 4.63 -4.32 16.04
CA ASP A 164 5.78 -4.88 16.76
C ASP A 164 7.06 -4.84 15.90
N ASN A 165 6.92 -4.95 14.56
CA ASN A 165 8.05 -5.04 13.65
C ASN A 165 8.33 -3.77 12.82
N VAL A 166 7.34 -2.88 12.63
CA VAL A 166 7.45 -1.73 11.71
C VAL A 166 8.58 -0.77 12.08
N ALA A 167 8.83 -0.53 13.37
CA ALA A 167 9.91 0.35 13.79
C ALA A 167 11.30 -0.21 13.41
N THR A 168 11.49 -1.53 13.49
CA THR A 168 12.71 -2.20 13.04
C THR A 168 12.85 -2.12 11.53
N ALA A 169 11.76 -2.38 10.80
CA ALA A 169 11.72 -2.27 9.35
C ALA A 169 12.11 -0.85 8.87
N ILE A 170 11.58 0.19 9.52
CA ILE A 170 11.90 1.59 9.20
C ILE A 170 13.37 1.90 9.44
N ARG A 171 13.95 1.48 10.57
CA ARG A 171 15.38 1.72 10.86
C ARG A 171 16.30 1.01 9.87
N GLN A 172 15.94 -0.21 9.46
CA GLN A 172 16.76 -1.00 8.55
C GLN A 172 16.66 -0.53 7.10
N VAL A 173 15.44 -0.27 6.60
CA VAL A 173 15.17 0.02 5.18
C VAL A 173 15.18 1.52 4.89
N ARG A 174 14.83 2.37 5.86
CA ARG A 174 14.62 3.82 5.69
C ARG A 174 13.67 4.14 4.52
N PRO A 175 12.50 3.49 4.45
CA PRO A 175 11.59 3.65 3.33
C PRO A 175 10.95 5.04 3.34
N HIS A 176 10.43 5.47 2.18
CA HIS A 176 9.59 6.67 2.08
C HIS A 176 8.26 6.52 2.82
N ALA A 177 7.68 5.31 2.75
CA ALA A 177 6.42 4.98 3.41
C ALA A 177 6.37 3.50 3.79
N VAL A 178 5.45 3.17 4.70
CA VAL A 178 5.09 1.80 5.04
C VAL A 178 3.61 1.55 4.75
N ASP A 179 3.29 0.33 4.31
CA ASP A 179 1.93 -0.10 3.99
C ASP A 179 1.56 -1.35 4.80
N VAL A 180 0.42 -1.29 5.48
CA VAL A 180 -0.08 -2.40 6.29
C VAL A 180 -1.50 -2.76 5.92
N SER A 181 -1.79 -4.06 5.89
CA SER A 181 -3.15 -4.57 5.71
C SER A 181 -3.53 -5.54 6.82
N GLY A 182 -3.05 -6.79 6.78
CA GLY A 182 -3.40 -7.85 7.74
C GLY A 182 -2.95 -7.57 9.17
N GLY A 183 -1.80 -6.90 9.37
CA GLY A 183 -1.23 -6.62 10.68
C GLY A 183 -2.08 -5.72 11.59
N VAL A 184 -3.06 -5.01 11.01
CA VAL A 184 -4.00 -4.16 11.75
C VAL A 184 -5.45 -4.65 11.65
N GLU A 185 -5.68 -5.91 11.31
CA GLU A 185 -7.02 -6.50 11.22
C GLU A 185 -7.44 -7.20 12.52
N ALA A 186 -8.74 -7.12 12.82
CA ALA A 186 -9.44 -7.99 13.77
C ALA A 186 -9.82 -9.32 13.11
N SER A 187 -10.28 -9.26 11.86
CA SER A 187 -10.53 -10.38 10.96
C SER A 187 -10.35 -9.93 9.52
N LYS A 188 -10.24 -10.86 8.55
CA LYS A 188 -10.00 -10.51 7.13
C LYS A 188 -11.01 -9.48 6.62
N GLY A 189 -10.52 -8.32 6.19
CA GLY A 189 -11.32 -7.21 5.70
C GLY A 189 -11.92 -6.30 6.78
N ILE A 190 -11.75 -6.61 8.07
CA ILE A 190 -12.23 -5.80 9.20
C ILE A 190 -11.03 -5.31 9.99
N LYS A 191 -10.84 -4.00 10.07
CA LYS A 191 -9.72 -3.42 10.82
C LYS A 191 -10.02 -3.33 12.32
N ASP A 192 -8.95 -3.32 13.11
CA ASP A 192 -8.97 -3.05 14.55
C ASP A 192 -8.39 -1.64 14.81
N ALA A 193 -9.22 -0.75 15.32
CA ALA A 193 -8.81 0.65 15.57
C ALA A 193 -7.66 0.76 16.60
N GLY A 194 -7.55 -0.19 17.54
CA GLY A 194 -6.44 -0.25 18.50
C GLY A 194 -5.13 -0.62 17.82
N LYS A 195 -5.16 -1.62 16.93
CA LYS A 195 -4.00 -2.04 16.14
C LYS A 195 -3.57 -0.95 15.14
N ILE A 196 -4.53 -0.27 14.49
CA ILE A 196 -4.22 0.89 13.62
C ILE A 196 -3.46 1.96 14.40
N ARG A 197 -4.00 2.37 15.57
CA ARG A 197 -3.34 3.38 16.42
C ARG A 197 -1.95 2.95 16.87
N ALA A 198 -1.80 1.69 17.28
CA ALA A 198 -0.50 1.14 17.68
C ALA A 198 0.51 1.17 16.53
N PHE A 199 0.09 0.75 15.33
CA PHE A 199 0.94 0.77 14.13
C PHE A 199 1.37 2.19 13.74
N VAL A 200 0.42 3.12 13.60
CA VAL A 200 0.73 4.51 13.22
C VAL A 200 1.61 5.20 14.26
N ARG A 201 1.38 4.91 15.55
CA ARG A 201 2.25 5.39 16.62
C ARG A 201 3.67 4.82 16.48
N ALA A 202 3.82 3.50 16.26
CA ALA A 202 5.13 2.88 16.08
C ALA A 202 5.88 3.46 14.87
N VAL A 203 5.18 3.79 13.76
CA VAL A 203 5.77 4.49 12.61
C VAL A 203 6.28 5.88 12.99
N ARG A 204 5.49 6.66 13.73
CA ARG A 204 5.88 8.02 14.16
C ARG A 204 7.03 8.03 15.15
N ASP A 205 7.05 7.04 16.06
CA ASP A 205 8.08 6.91 17.08
C ASP A 205 9.37 6.29 16.52
N ALA A 206 9.29 5.62 15.35
CA ALA A 206 10.45 5.09 14.65
C ALA A 206 11.28 6.25 14.09
N ARG A 207 12.26 6.70 14.85
CA ARG A 207 13.27 7.64 14.37
C ARG A 207 14.28 6.90 13.53
N CYS A 208 14.56 7.41 12.34
CA CYS A 208 15.80 7.04 11.65
C CYS A 208 16.94 7.62 12.53
N ASP A 209 17.52 6.78 13.39
CA ASP A 209 18.72 7.15 14.15
C ASP A 209 19.85 7.35 13.14
N GLY A 210 20.26 8.59 12.91
CA GLY A 210 21.32 8.88 11.95
C GLY A 210 21.34 10.31 11.41
N ASP A 211 21.11 11.31 12.26
CA ASP A 211 21.57 12.69 12.07
C ASP A 211 22.26 13.19 13.35
#